data_9a3a2ec72d1f0c881cffc3566664136f
#
_entry.id   9a3a2ec72d1f0c881cffc3566664136f
#
_cell.length_a   1.000
_cell.length_b   1.000
_cell.length_c   1.000
_cell.angle_alpha   90.00
_cell.angle_beta   90.00
_cell.angle_gamma   90.00
#
_symmetry.space_group_name_H-M   'P 1'
#
loop_
_entity.id
_entity.type
_entity.pdbx_description
1 polymer ?
#
loop_
_entity_poly.entity_id
_entity_poly.type
_entity_poly.pdbx_seq_one_letter_code
_entity_poly.pdbx_strand_id
1 'polypeptide(L)'
;MNIAFFVRHFTERGTEVAIYDYAKYNEEILKNTSYIVCFTEKKQRELGFPSERISFDKFKKRFTIIEINDINEMSDIIKEINLSFFYTLTHGGSNDIYQFENKDIWKGCKTIKHCVFDTTYPESDFYISISETLNYKNKTTIPVIPHMIEELPDCNENLRNDLQIPQDAFVFGRYGGRSEFDISIAHQAIIEYLNINSNTYFLFMNTNKFYEHPRIIYLDRNIDLIYKSKFINSCNAMIHARYIGETFGLSIAEFSIKNKPVITCPCGDLEHIKILGNMCIKYTTKEELIAIFKNIKFITNSRIDWNAYTNYTPEKVMNLFNDNIFRSLTDLL
;
A
#
# COMPACT_ATOMS: atom_id res chain seq x y z
N MET A 1 -25.08 -6.64 3.91
CA MET A 1 -24.59 -7.90 3.30
C MET A 1 -23.43 -8.43 4.12
N ASN A 2 -23.17 -9.74 4.07
CA ASN A 2 -22.01 -10.36 4.70
C ASN A 2 -20.92 -10.56 3.64
N ILE A 3 -19.72 -10.05 3.90
CA ILE A 3 -18.59 -10.09 2.98
C ILE A 3 -17.40 -10.69 3.69
N ALA A 4 -16.79 -11.72 3.11
CA ALA A 4 -15.55 -12.30 3.57
C ALA A 4 -14.35 -11.71 2.80
N PHE A 5 -13.39 -11.22 3.55
CA PHE A 5 -12.10 -10.72 3.03
C PHE A 5 -11.03 -11.78 3.32
N PHE A 6 -10.45 -12.33 2.28
CA PHE A 6 -9.45 -13.38 2.44
C PHE A 6 -8.06 -12.78 2.67
N VAL A 7 -7.45 -13.16 3.78
CA VAL A 7 -6.07 -12.79 4.13
C VAL A 7 -5.21 -14.04 4.05
N ARG A 8 -4.32 -14.10 3.07
CA ARG A 8 -3.45 -15.27 2.85
C ARG A 8 -2.49 -15.48 4.02
N HIS A 9 -1.93 -14.41 4.53
CA HIS A 9 -1.06 -14.34 5.70
C HIS A 9 -1.08 -12.93 6.27
N PHE A 10 -0.86 -12.78 7.55
CA PHE A 10 -0.90 -11.48 8.21
C PHE A 10 0.50 -10.89 8.27
N THR A 11 0.72 -9.84 7.51
CA THR A 11 1.95 -9.04 7.54
C THR A 11 1.60 -7.54 7.48
N GLU A 12 2.61 -6.69 7.42
CA GLU A 12 2.43 -5.24 7.30
C GLU A 12 2.75 -4.73 5.90
N ARG A 13 2.63 -5.61 4.92
CA ARG A 13 2.80 -5.22 3.52
C ARG A 13 1.56 -4.50 3.01
N GLY A 14 1.71 -3.78 1.91
CA GLY A 14 0.66 -2.96 1.33
C GLY A 14 -0.64 -3.72 1.03
N THR A 15 -0.55 -5.00 0.63
CA THR A 15 -1.71 -5.84 0.33
C THR A 15 -2.57 -6.07 1.57
N GLU A 16 -1.95 -6.47 2.70
CA GLU A 16 -2.67 -6.75 3.95
C GLU A 16 -3.22 -5.47 4.58
N VAL A 17 -2.47 -4.36 4.48
CA VAL A 17 -2.96 -3.04 4.91
C VAL A 17 -4.20 -2.67 4.09
N ALA A 18 -4.17 -2.82 2.78
CA ALA A 18 -5.31 -2.50 1.92
C ALA A 18 -6.52 -3.42 2.19
N ILE A 19 -6.32 -4.73 2.44
CA ILE A 19 -7.43 -5.63 2.82
C ILE A 19 -8.07 -5.16 4.14
N TYR A 20 -7.25 -4.77 5.13
CA TYR A 20 -7.75 -4.24 6.39
C TYR A 20 -8.62 -3.00 6.17
N ASP A 21 -8.16 -2.07 5.33
CA ASP A 21 -8.87 -0.83 5.03
C ASP A 21 -10.18 -1.11 4.28
N TYR A 22 -10.17 -1.99 3.27
CA TYR A 22 -11.38 -2.41 2.57
C TYR A 22 -12.40 -3.06 3.52
N ALA A 23 -11.97 -3.96 4.42
CA ALA A 23 -12.85 -4.59 5.39
C ALA A 23 -13.41 -3.58 6.40
N LYS A 24 -12.57 -2.66 6.90
CA LYS A 24 -12.96 -1.58 7.83
C LYS A 24 -14.03 -0.68 7.22
N TYR A 25 -13.75 -0.15 6.04
CA TYR A 25 -14.63 0.83 5.41
C TYR A 25 -15.85 0.21 4.72
N ASN A 26 -15.82 -1.09 4.44
CA ASN A 26 -17.02 -1.85 4.10
C ASN A 26 -18.06 -1.80 5.24
N GLU A 27 -17.61 -1.83 6.51
CA GLU A 27 -18.51 -1.67 7.66
C GLU A 27 -18.84 -0.20 7.92
N GLU A 28 -17.83 0.67 7.94
CA GLU A 28 -18.02 2.06 8.38
C GLU A 28 -18.78 2.90 7.37
N ILE A 29 -18.54 2.71 6.05
CA ILE A 29 -19.16 3.49 4.97
C ILE A 29 -20.34 2.74 4.36
N LEU A 30 -20.14 1.50 3.93
CA LEU A 30 -21.17 0.74 3.21
C LEU A 30 -22.16 0.01 4.12
N LYS A 31 -21.92 0.00 5.44
CA LYS A 31 -22.80 -0.61 6.45
C LYS A 31 -23.03 -2.11 6.25
N ASN A 32 -22.08 -2.80 5.64
CA ASN A 32 -22.06 -4.25 5.53
C ASN A 32 -21.35 -4.87 6.74
N THR A 33 -21.36 -6.21 6.84
CA THR A 33 -20.60 -6.95 7.85
C THR A 33 -19.37 -7.56 7.19
N SER A 34 -18.19 -7.37 7.79
CA SER A 34 -16.93 -7.92 7.31
C SER A 34 -16.46 -9.10 8.15
N TYR A 35 -16.17 -10.21 7.49
CA TYR A 35 -15.50 -11.37 8.06
C TYR A 35 -14.10 -11.46 7.46
N ILE A 36 -13.13 -11.86 8.27
CA ILE A 36 -11.79 -12.17 7.76
C ILE A 36 -11.65 -13.68 7.68
N VAL A 37 -11.42 -14.19 6.48
CA VAL A 37 -11.11 -15.60 6.26
C VAL A 37 -9.62 -15.77 6.04
N CYS A 38 -9.01 -16.72 6.70
CA CYS A 38 -7.60 -17.04 6.54
C CYS A 38 -7.35 -18.54 6.71
N PHE A 39 -6.23 -19.02 6.23
CA PHE A 39 -5.79 -20.35 6.58
C PHE A 39 -5.33 -20.43 8.03
N THR A 40 -5.50 -21.61 8.67
CA THR A 40 -4.90 -21.89 9.99
C THR A 40 -3.39 -21.66 9.96
N GLU A 41 -2.81 -21.31 11.10
CA GLU A 41 -1.36 -21.05 11.21
C GLU A 41 -0.52 -22.23 10.68
N LYS A 42 -0.96 -23.47 10.95
CA LYS A 42 -0.31 -24.66 10.41
C LYS A 42 -0.31 -24.65 8.88
N LYS A 43 -1.48 -24.40 8.28
CA LYS A 43 -1.63 -24.38 6.82
C LYS A 43 -0.83 -23.26 6.17
N GLN A 44 -0.79 -22.08 6.79
CA GLN A 44 0.04 -20.95 6.32
C GLN A 44 1.53 -21.31 6.30
N ARG A 45 2.03 -22.00 7.32
CA ARG A 45 3.43 -22.48 7.36
C ARG A 45 3.71 -23.55 6.28
N GLU A 46 2.79 -24.49 6.07
CA GLU A 46 2.90 -25.50 5.00
C GLU A 46 2.97 -24.86 3.61
N LEU A 47 2.22 -23.76 3.39
CA LEU A 47 2.21 -23.01 2.15
C LEU A 47 3.40 -22.04 2.00
N GLY A 48 4.26 -21.89 3.02
CA GLY A 48 5.39 -20.98 3.01
C GLY A 48 5.03 -19.51 3.25
N PHE A 49 3.86 -19.21 3.82
CA PHE A 49 3.35 -17.88 4.11
C PHE A 49 3.03 -17.69 5.60
N PRO A 50 4.01 -17.75 6.50
CA PRO A 50 3.77 -17.58 7.92
C PRO A 50 3.30 -16.17 8.24
N SER A 51 2.34 -16.07 9.15
CA SER A 51 1.82 -14.80 9.65
C SER A 51 2.65 -14.24 10.80
N GLU A 52 2.63 -12.92 10.92
CA GLU A 52 3.16 -12.18 12.05
C GLU A 52 2.08 -12.00 13.10
N ARG A 53 2.39 -12.35 14.34
CA ARG A 53 1.42 -12.31 15.45
C ARG A 53 0.81 -10.93 15.66
N ILE A 54 1.62 -9.88 15.59
CA ILE A 54 1.16 -8.51 15.81
C ILE A 54 0.12 -8.08 14.76
N SER A 55 0.36 -8.45 13.49
CA SER A 55 -0.57 -8.16 12.39
C SER A 55 -1.86 -8.96 12.53
N PHE A 56 -1.78 -10.25 12.88
CA PHE A 56 -2.94 -11.08 13.17
C PHE A 56 -3.80 -10.49 14.30
N ASP A 57 -3.16 -10.09 15.42
CA ASP A 57 -3.86 -9.51 16.57
C ASP A 57 -4.54 -8.17 16.24
N LYS A 58 -3.98 -7.37 15.31
CA LYS A 58 -4.62 -6.15 14.79
C LYS A 58 -5.97 -6.49 14.12
N PHE A 59 -5.99 -7.47 13.22
CA PHE A 59 -7.23 -7.91 12.56
C PHE A 59 -8.23 -8.50 13.56
N LYS A 60 -7.78 -9.38 14.46
CA LYS A 60 -8.61 -10.04 15.46
C LYS A 60 -9.29 -9.08 16.44
N LYS A 61 -8.66 -7.96 16.75
CA LYS A 61 -9.27 -6.92 17.60
C LYS A 61 -10.47 -6.23 16.93
N ARG A 62 -10.51 -6.24 15.60
CA ARG A 62 -11.50 -5.45 14.84
C ARG A 62 -12.56 -6.31 14.18
N PHE A 63 -12.21 -7.52 13.72
CA PHE A 63 -13.07 -8.36 12.91
C PHE A 63 -13.24 -9.76 13.46
N THR A 64 -14.34 -10.43 13.06
CA THR A 64 -14.51 -11.87 13.26
C THR A 64 -13.58 -12.62 12.31
N ILE A 65 -12.69 -13.45 12.85
CA ILE A 65 -11.76 -14.29 12.10
C ILE A 65 -12.35 -15.69 11.92
N ILE A 66 -12.33 -16.19 10.70
CA ILE A 66 -12.71 -17.56 10.33
C ILE A 66 -11.46 -18.25 9.78
N GLU A 67 -10.96 -19.24 10.51
CA GLU A 67 -9.78 -20.01 10.10
C GLU A 67 -10.21 -21.28 9.36
N ILE A 68 -9.62 -21.55 8.20
CA ILE A 68 -9.87 -22.72 7.36
C ILE A 68 -8.58 -23.50 7.10
N ASN A 69 -8.67 -24.81 6.90
CA ASN A 69 -7.53 -25.64 6.47
C ASN A 69 -7.50 -25.81 4.95
N ASP A 70 -8.69 -25.75 4.32
CA ASP A 70 -8.86 -25.91 2.88
C ASP A 70 -9.96 -24.97 2.37
N ILE A 71 -9.80 -24.51 1.12
CA ILE A 71 -10.76 -23.58 0.50
C ILE A 71 -12.16 -24.25 0.31
N ASN A 72 -12.25 -25.56 0.23
CA ASN A 72 -13.51 -26.29 0.10
C ASN A 72 -14.44 -26.08 1.32
N GLU A 73 -13.88 -25.77 2.50
CA GLU A 73 -14.66 -25.45 3.71
C GLU A 73 -15.56 -24.21 3.51
N MET A 74 -15.24 -23.37 2.51
CA MET A 74 -16.06 -22.19 2.21
C MET A 74 -17.49 -22.54 1.80
N SER A 75 -17.73 -23.73 1.22
CA SER A 75 -19.08 -24.16 0.84
C SER A 75 -20.07 -24.24 2.02
N ASP A 76 -19.59 -24.56 3.21
CA ASP A 76 -20.40 -24.63 4.41
C ASP A 76 -20.45 -23.27 5.13
N ILE A 77 -19.32 -22.55 5.19
CA ILE A 77 -19.24 -21.21 5.75
C ILE A 77 -20.20 -20.25 5.02
N ILE A 78 -20.27 -20.31 3.69
CA ILE A 78 -21.20 -19.51 2.89
C ILE A 78 -22.64 -19.66 3.37
N LYS A 79 -23.08 -20.89 3.65
CA LYS A 79 -24.43 -21.18 4.15
C LYS A 79 -24.61 -20.72 5.61
N GLU A 80 -23.62 -21.02 6.45
CA GLU A 80 -23.67 -20.73 7.90
C GLU A 80 -23.84 -19.25 8.17
N ILE A 81 -23.06 -18.39 7.53
CA ILE A 81 -23.09 -16.94 7.76
C ILE A 81 -23.88 -16.19 6.69
N ASN A 82 -24.58 -16.87 5.77
CA ASN A 82 -25.26 -16.26 4.62
C ASN A 82 -24.36 -15.26 3.88
N LEU A 83 -23.18 -15.75 3.44
CA LEU A 83 -22.16 -14.93 2.82
C LEU A 83 -22.58 -14.51 1.43
N SER A 84 -22.55 -13.19 1.15
CA SER A 84 -22.92 -12.62 -0.15
C SER A 84 -21.71 -12.53 -1.09
N PHE A 85 -20.54 -12.18 -0.56
CA PHE A 85 -19.31 -11.98 -1.35
C PHE A 85 -18.08 -12.54 -0.65
N PHE A 86 -17.19 -13.10 -1.47
CA PHE A 86 -15.83 -13.46 -1.08
C PHE A 86 -14.82 -12.61 -1.85
N TYR A 87 -14.10 -11.78 -1.13
CA TYR A 87 -13.16 -10.82 -1.69
C TYR A 87 -11.71 -11.26 -1.48
N THR A 88 -10.92 -11.18 -2.54
CA THR A 88 -9.48 -11.38 -2.49
C THR A 88 -8.74 -10.19 -3.09
N LEU A 89 -7.71 -9.72 -2.41
CA LEU A 89 -6.71 -8.80 -2.96
C LEU A 89 -5.42 -9.59 -3.18
N THR A 90 -4.99 -9.71 -4.41
CA THR A 90 -3.97 -10.68 -4.80
C THR A 90 -3.01 -10.12 -5.84
N HIS A 91 -1.89 -10.81 -6.04
CA HIS A 91 -0.97 -10.52 -7.15
C HIS A 91 -1.71 -10.43 -8.50
N GLY A 92 -2.67 -11.33 -8.73
CA GLY A 92 -3.53 -11.34 -9.91
C GLY A 92 -3.22 -12.45 -10.92
N GLY A 93 -2.07 -13.10 -10.85
CA GLY A 93 -1.74 -14.25 -11.67
C GLY A 93 -2.64 -15.46 -11.40
N SER A 94 -2.44 -16.57 -12.12
CA SER A 94 -3.18 -17.81 -11.89
C SER A 94 -3.04 -18.25 -10.44
N ASN A 95 -4.14 -18.62 -9.80
CA ASN A 95 -4.15 -18.88 -8.37
C ASN A 95 -5.10 -20.00 -8.00
N ASP A 96 -4.61 -21.23 -8.11
CA ASP A 96 -5.37 -22.46 -7.82
C ASP A 96 -5.89 -22.56 -6.38
N ILE A 97 -5.35 -21.76 -5.46
CA ILE A 97 -5.75 -21.75 -4.05
C ILE A 97 -7.25 -21.42 -3.90
N TYR A 98 -7.76 -20.48 -4.69
CA TYR A 98 -9.14 -19.98 -4.53
C TYR A 98 -10.17 -20.85 -5.25
N GLN A 99 -9.76 -21.62 -6.24
CA GLN A 99 -10.64 -22.49 -7.02
C GLN A 99 -11.94 -21.77 -7.46
N PHE A 100 -11.85 -20.50 -7.94
CA PHE A 100 -13.03 -19.70 -8.29
C PHE A 100 -13.87 -20.29 -9.41
N GLU A 101 -13.29 -21.16 -10.24
CA GLU A 101 -14.00 -21.88 -11.29
C GLU A 101 -14.85 -23.03 -10.75
N ASN A 102 -14.54 -23.55 -9.56
CA ASN A 102 -15.32 -24.59 -8.91
C ASN A 102 -16.61 -24.02 -8.30
N LYS A 103 -17.67 -23.96 -9.11
CA LYS A 103 -18.96 -23.36 -8.71
C LYS A 103 -19.66 -24.09 -7.57
N ASP A 104 -19.29 -25.33 -7.23
CA ASP A 104 -19.85 -26.05 -6.08
C ASP A 104 -19.43 -25.43 -4.75
N ILE A 105 -18.21 -24.90 -4.67
CA ILE A 105 -17.71 -24.18 -3.49
C ILE A 105 -18.48 -22.86 -3.31
N TRP A 106 -18.66 -22.11 -4.40
CA TRP A 106 -19.12 -20.72 -4.36
C TRP A 106 -20.63 -20.55 -4.56
N LYS A 107 -21.38 -21.64 -4.51
CA LYS A 107 -22.83 -21.60 -4.70
C LYS A 107 -23.51 -20.68 -3.68
N GLY A 108 -24.16 -19.64 -4.18
CA GLY A 108 -24.83 -18.62 -3.34
C GLY A 108 -23.95 -17.45 -2.90
N CYS A 109 -22.66 -17.46 -3.26
CA CYS A 109 -21.72 -16.39 -2.98
C CYS A 109 -21.06 -15.92 -4.26
N LYS A 110 -20.88 -14.61 -4.42
CA LYS A 110 -20.13 -14.00 -5.52
C LYS A 110 -18.66 -13.82 -5.17
N THR A 111 -17.79 -14.06 -6.12
CA THR A 111 -16.34 -13.96 -5.94
C THR A 111 -15.78 -12.69 -6.54
N ILE A 112 -14.85 -12.03 -5.84
CA ILE A 112 -14.18 -10.80 -6.27
C ILE A 112 -12.68 -11.02 -6.25
N LYS A 113 -12.02 -10.90 -7.41
CA LYS A 113 -10.56 -10.92 -7.53
C LYS A 113 -10.06 -9.52 -7.84
N HIS A 114 -9.39 -8.90 -6.87
CA HIS A 114 -8.79 -7.58 -6.98
C HIS A 114 -7.28 -7.70 -7.22
N CYS A 115 -6.83 -7.25 -8.38
CA CYS A 115 -5.50 -7.52 -8.91
C CYS A 115 -4.54 -6.36 -8.68
N VAL A 116 -3.34 -6.66 -8.14
CA VAL A 116 -2.32 -5.67 -7.79
C VAL A 116 -1.19 -5.57 -8.83
N PHE A 117 -0.83 -6.68 -9.52
CA PHE A 117 0.30 -6.72 -10.45
C PHE A 117 -0.01 -7.38 -11.79
N ASP A 118 -1.00 -8.27 -11.85
CA ASP A 118 -1.37 -9.02 -13.05
C ASP A 118 -2.89 -9.06 -13.19
N THR A 119 -3.39 -8.78 -14.39
CA THR A 119 -4.81 -8.75 -14.73
C THR A 119 -5.15 -9.71 -15.88
N THR A 120 -4.35 -10.74 -16.08
CA THR A 120 -4.51 -11.66 -17.24
C THR A 120 -5.29 -12.94 -16.92
N TYR A 121 -5.71 -13.16 -15.66
CA TYR A 121 -6.39 -14.39 -15.21
C TYR A 121 -7.77 -14.09 -14.59
N PRO A 122 -8.82 -13.89 -15.41
CA PRO A 122 -10.17 -13.55 -14.94
C PRO A 122 -10.92 -14.80 -14.45
N GLU A 123 -10.69 -15.22 -13.23
CA GLU A 123 -11.22 -16.47 -12.65
C GLU A 123 -12.46 -16.26 -11.74
N SER A 124 -12.87 -15.01 -11.49
CA SER A 124 -13.91 -14.66 -10.51
C SER A 124 -15.16 -14.06 -11.16
N ASP A 125 -16.26 -13.92 -10.41
CA ASP A 125 -17.46 -13.23 -10.88
C ASP A 125 -17.19 -11.74 -11.14
N PHE A 126 -16.42 -11.09 -10.26
CA PHE A 126 -15.94 -9.71 -10.41
C PHE A 126 -14.43 -9.70 -10.48
N TYR A 127 -13.91 -9.09 -11.52
CA TYR A 127 -12.47 -9.00 -11.78
C TYR A 127 -12.08 -7.55 -11.93
N ILE A 128 -11.24 -7.06 -11.04
CA ILE A 128 -10.92 -5.63 -10.92
C ILE A 128 -9.43 -5.39 -10.75
N SER A 129 -8.98 -4.23 -11.18
CA SER A 129 -7.58 -3.77 -11.12
C SER A 129 -7.44 -2.61 -10.13
N ILE A 130 -6.26 -2.44 -9.57
CA ILE A 130 -5.98 -1.27 -8.72
C ILE A 130 -5.57 -0.03 -9.52
N SER A 131 -5.25 -0.13 -10.81
CA SER A 131 -4.81 1.03 -11.60
C SER A 131 -5.00 0.86 -13.10
N GLU A 132 -5.17 2.00 -13.78
CA GLU A 132 -5.19 2.07 -15.24
C GLU A 132 -3.85 1.70 -15.86
N THR A 133 -2.74 2.03 -15.19
CA THR A 133 -1.39 1.65 -15.64
C THR A 133 -1.24 0.13 -15.68
N LEU A 134 -1.82 -0.57 -14.69
CA LEU A 134 -1.82 -2.03 -14.67
C LEU A 134 -2.65 -2.63 -15.82
N ASN A 135 -3.84 -2.08 -16.07
CA ASN A 135 -4.68 -2.48 -17.20
C ASN A 135 -3.95 -2.26 -18.54
N TYR A 136 -3.32 -1.11 -18.72
CA TYR A 136 -2.56 -0.80 -19.93
C TYR A 136 -1.39 -1.78 -20.12
N LYS A 137 -0.61 -2.04 -19.08
CA LYS A 137 0.51 -2.99 -19.07
C LYS A 137 0.07 -4.40 -19.49
N ASN A 138 -1.04 -4.87 -18.94
CA ASN A 138 -1.56 -6.22 -19.17
C ASN A 138 -2.54 -6.30 -20.36
N LYS A 139 -2.80 -5.19 -21.04
CA LYS A 139 -3.73 -5.08 -22.17
C LYS A 139 -5.15 -5.57 -21.83
N THR A 140 -5.63 -5.19 -20.66
CA THR A 140 -6.98 -5.47 -20.16
C THR A 140 -7.79 -4.18 -20.00
N THR A 141 -9.12 -4.30 -19.92
CA THR A 141 -10.06 -3.18 -19.77
C THR A 141 -11.05 -3.44 -18.64
N ILE A 142 -10.55 -3.96 -17.53
CA ILE A 142 -11.36 -4.28 -16.36
C ILE A 142 -11.57 -3.02 -15.49
N PRO A 143 -12.64 -2.97 -14.67
CA PRO A 143 -12.87 -1.85 -13.76
C PRO A 143 -11.65 -1.59 -12.85
N VAL A 144 -11.38 -0.32 -12.61
CA VAL A 144 -10.29 0.11 -11.73
C VAL A 144 -10.87 0.62 -10.42
N ILE A 145 -10.44 -0.01 -9.31
CA ILE A 145 -10.74 0.43 -7.95
C ILE A 145 -9.40 0.53 -7.23
N PRO A 146 -8.87 1.74 -7.01
CA PRO A 146 -7.54 1.93 -6.43
C PRO A 146 -7.53 1.61 -4.93
N HIS A 147 -6.35 1.44 -4.35
CA HIS A 147 -6.22 1.49 -2.89
C HIS A 147 -6.71 2.83 -2.36
N MET A 148 -7.17 2.83 -1.13
CA MET A 148 -7.51 4.04 -0.40
C MET A 148 -6.35 4.47 0.50
N ILE A 149 -6.36 5.75 0.86
CA ILE A 149 -5.43 6.30 1.82
C ILE A 149 -6.21 6.97 2.94
N GLU A 150 -6.02 6.47 4.15
CA GLU A 150 -6.58 7.04 5.36
C GLU A 150 -5.71 8.20 5.85
N GLU A 151 -6.33 9.23 6.40
CA GLU A 151 -5.58 10.27 7.09
C GLU A 151 -4.84 9.66 8.28
N LEU A 152 -3.54 9.91 8.33
CA LEU A 152 -2.75 9.50 9.48
C LEU A 152 -3.14 10.34 10.70
N PRO A 153 -3.06 9.77 11.92
CA PRO A 153 -3.38 10.52 13.13
C PRO A 153 -2.67 11.86 13.17
N ASP A 154 -3.40 12.92 13.49
CA ASP A 154 -2.81 14.24 13.63
C ASP A 154 -1.98 14.28 14.91
N CYS A 155 -0.69 14.53 14.77
CA CYS A 155 0.22 14.80 15.85
C CYS A 155 1.21 15.87 15.40
N ASN A 156 1.45 16.86 16.26
CA ASN A 156 2.44 17.91 16.01
C ASN A 156 3.86 17.47 16.37
N GLU A 157 4.04 16.23 16.82
CA GLU A 157 5.32 15.69 17.24
C GLU A 157 6.11 15.12 16.06
N ASN A 158 7.43 15.10 16.23
CA ASN A 158 8.37 14.46 15.31
C ASN A 158 9.48 13.75 16.09
N LEU A 159 10.32 12.98 15.39
CA LEU A 159 11.40 12.19 15.99
C LEU A 159 12.75 12.91 15.99
N ARG A 160 12.83 14.21 15.59
CA ARG A 160 14.13 14.86 15.41
C ARG A 160 14.95 14.97 16.69
N ASN A 161 14.31 15.30 17.80
CA ASN A 161 15.01 15.39 19.10
C ASN A 161 15.52 14.04 19.56
N ASP A 162 14.70 12.99 19.46
CA ASP A 162 15.05 11.63 19.85
C ASP A 162 16.20 11.07 18.99
N LEU A 163 16.25 11.48 17.72
CA LEU A 163 17.27 11.07 16.75
C LEU A 163 18.46 12.05 16.66
N GLN A 164 18.50 13.07 17.49
CA GLN A 164 19.54 14.10 17.50
C GLN A 164 19.72 14.80 16.15
N ILE A 165 18.62 14.99 15.40
CA ILE A 165 18.60 15.71 14.13
C ILE A 165 18.37 17.20 14.42
N PRO A 166 19.25 18.11 13.96
CA PRO A 166 19.06 19.56 14.12
C PRO A 166 17.72 20.03 13.55
N GLN A 167 17.06 20.98 14.22
CA GLN A 167 15.74 21.45 13.79
C GLN A 167 15.76 22.17 12.43
N ASP A 168 16.88 22.79 12.07
CA ASP A 168 17.12 23.48 10.80
C ASP A 168 17.63 22.58 9.69
N ALA A 169 17.95 21.29 9.99
CA ALA A 169 18.39 20.30 9.01
C ALA A 169 17.30 20.00 8.00
N PHE A 170 17.68 19.76 6.74
CA PHE A 170 16.78 19.19 5.76
C PHE A 170 16.81 17.65 5.85
N VAL A 171 15.64 17.05 5.99
CA VAL A 171 15.50 15.60 6.19
C VAL A 171 14.74 14.99 5.01
N PHE A 172 15.39 14.07 4.30
CA PHE A 172 14.75 13.19 3.34
C PHE A 172 14.34 11.90 4.04
N GLY A 173 13.07 11.50 3.87
CA GLY A 173 12.53 10.31 4.49
C GLY A 173 12.12 9.24 3.50
N ARG A 174 12.14 7.98 3.94
CA ARG A 174 11.60 6.84 3.19
C ARG A 174 11.20 5.72 4.13
N TYR A 175 10.04 5.12 3.89
CA TYR A 175 9.70 3.79 4.41
C TYR A 175 8.97 2.96 3.34
N GLY A 176 8.94 1.64 3.54
CA GLY A 176 8.33 0.70 2.60
C GLY A 176 8.90 -0.70 2.79
N GLY A 177 8.85 -1.54 1.77
CA GLY A 177 9.46 -2.87 1.80
C GLY A 177 10.97 -2.79 2.04
N ARG A 178 11.49 -3.70 2.87
CA ARG A 178 12.87 -3.62 3.40
C ARG A 178 13.94 -3.57 2.30
N SER A 179 13.76 -4.32 1.23
CA SER A 179 14.69 -4.41 0.08
C SER A 179 14.32 -3.51 -1.10
N GLU A 180 13.34 -2.63 -0.94
CA GLU A 180 12.75 -1.86 -2.04
C GLU A 180 13.28 -0.42 -2.17
N PHE A 181 14.44 -0.13 -1.61
CA PHE A 181 15.24 1.05 -1.91
C PHE A 181 16.48 0.57 -2.67
N ASP A 182 16.28 0.19 -3.94
CA ASP A 182 17.17 -0.68 -4.70
C ASP A 182 17.75 -0.05 -5.97
N ILE A 183 17.57 1.25 -6.18
CA ILE A 183 18.15 1.99 -7.30
C ILE A 183 19.53 2.51 -6.90
N SER A 184 20.58 1.95 -7.47
CA SER A 184 21.98 2.25 -7.14
C SER A 184 22.38 3.71 -7.34
N ILE A 185 21.82 4.39 -8.34
CA ILE A 185 22.10 5.82 -8.57
C ILE A 185 21.61 6.69 -7.42
N ALA A 186 20.52 6.29 -6.73
CA ALA A 186 20.04 7.01 -5.56
C ALA A 186 21.01 6.84 -4.38
N HIS A 187 21.53 5.63 -4.17
CA HIS A 187 22.56 5.37 -3.14
C HIS A 187 23.81 6.23 -3.38
N GLN A 188 24.32 6.22 -4.61
CA GLN A 188 25.52 7.00 -4.99
C GLN A 188 25.30 8.51 -4.82
N ALA A 189 24.15 9.03 -5.25
CA ALA A 189 23.81 10.44 -5.08
C ALA A 189 23.75 10.87 -3.61
N ILE A 190 23.16 10.04 -2.75
CA ILE A 190 23.10 10.29 -1.29
C ILE A 190 24.51 10.33 -0.70
N ILE A 191 25.34 9.35 -0.99
CA ILE A 191 26.72 9.26 -0.49
C ILE A 191 27.54 10.49 -0.94
N GLU A 192 27.46 10.85 -2.21
CA GLU A 192 28.18 12.00 -2.74
C GLU A 192 27.67 13.32 -2.14
N TYR A 193 26.36 13.47 -2.00
CA TYR A 193 25.77 14.69 -1.45
C TYR A 193 26.11 14.91 0.03
N LEU A 194 26.20 13.85 0.83
CA LEU A 194 26.64 13.93 2.22
C LEU A 194 28.05 14.50 2.40
N ASN A 195 28.92 14.32 1.40
CA ASN A 195 30.28 14.87 1.44
C ASN A 195 30.35 16.38 1.17
N ILE A 196 29.35 16.92 0.49
CA ILE A 196 29.31 18.35 0.09
C ILE A 196 28.29 19.19 0.85
N ASN A 197 27.44 18.58 1.67
CA ASN A 197 26.45 19.27 2.48
C ASN A 197 26.46 18.71 3.90
N SER A 198 26.59 19.60 4.89
CA SER A 198 26.69 19.22 6.30
C SER A 198 25.35 19.24 7.07
N ASN A 199 24.30 19.86 6.51
CA ASN A 199 23.01 20.06 7.19
C ASN A 199 21.84 19.31 6.53
N THR A 200 22.15 18.12 5.95
CA THR A 200 21.13 17.23 5.38
C THR A 200 21.23 15.85 6.02
N TYR A 201 20.07 15.28 6.33
CA TYR A 201 19.90 13.96 6.92
C TYR A 201 19.01 13.09 6.03
N PHE A 202 19.24 11.79 6.07
CA PHE A 202 18.41 10.79 5.42
C PHE A 202 17.87 9.84 6.49
N LEU A 203 16.55 9.72 6.56
CA LEU A 203 15.84 8.94 7.58
C LEU A 203 15.08 7.79 6.91
N PHE A 204 15.54 6.58 7.15
CA PHE A 204 15.00 5.36 6.56
C PHE A 204 14.33 4.50 7.62
N MET A 205 13.09 4.09 7.41
CA MET A 205 12.41 3.11 8.24
C MET A 205 12.16 1.84 7.43
N ASN A 206 12.45 0.67 8.02
CA ASN A 206 12.33 -0.63 7.36
C ASN A 206 13.07 -0.68 5.99
N THR A 207 14.33 -0.30 5.99
CA THR A 207 15.16 -0.25 4.77
C THR A 207 16.49 -0.95 5.01
N ASN A 208 16.94 -1.79 4.08
CA ASN A 208 18.27 -2.38 4.15
C ASN A 208 19.34 -1.29 4.14
N LYS A 209 20.32 -1.41 5.05
CA LYS A 209 21.45 -0.49 5.06
C LYS A 209 22.25 -0.64 3.77
N PHE A 210 22.50 0.48 3.10
CA PHE A 210 23.35 0.54 1.90
C PHE A 210 24.64 1.33 2.11
N TYR A 211 24.71 2.17 3.16
CA TYR A 211 25.89 2.93 3.55
C TYR A 211 25.80 3.34 5.01
N GLU A 212 26.92 3.35 5.75
CA GLU A 212 26.99 3.81 7.12
C GLU A 212 27.55 5.23 7.18
N HIS A 213 26.75 6.13 7.75
CA HIS A 213 27.11 7.53 7.91
C HIS A 213 26.31 8.16 9.06
N PRO A 214 26.85 9.05 9.90
CA PRO A 214 26.11 9.64 11.04
C PRO A 214 24.82 10.37 10.68
N ARG A 215 24.70 10.84 9.43
CA ARG A 215 23.51 11.52 8.91
C ARG A 215 22.62 10.64 8.04
N ILE A 216 22.86 9.32 8.01
CA ILE A 216 21.92 8.33 7.51
C ILE A 216 21.42 7.52 8.70
N ILE A 217 20.17 7.68 9.05
CA ILE A 217 19.56 7.04 10.21
C ILE A 217 18.62 5.95 9.73
N TYR A 218 18.84 4.73 10.23
CA TYR A 218 17.99 3.58 9.92
C TYR A 218 17.19 3.20 11.15
N LEU A 219 15.86 3.20 10.99
CA LEU A 219 14.92 2.79 12.03
C LEU A 219 14.32 1.42 11.68
N ASP A 220 14.02 0.67 12.70
CA ASP A 220 13.29 -0.57 12.54
C ASP A 220 11.86 -0.30 12.06
N ARG A 221 11.23 -1.34 11.52
CA ARG A 221 9.83 -1.33 11.15
C ARG A 221 8.95 -0.99 12.35
N ASN A 222 7.97 -0.12 12.12
CA ASN A 222 6.96 0.22 13.10
C ASN A 222 5.58 0.32 12.47
N ILE A 223 4.56 -0.27 13.11
CA ILE A 223 3.16 -0.31 12.64
C ILE A 223 2.27 0.73 13.29
N ASP A 224 2.73 1.33 14.36
CA ASP A 224 1.99 2.36 15.07
C ASP A 224 1.80 3.59 14.16
N LEU A 225 0.54 3.97 13.92
CA LEU A 225 0.20 5.06 13.02
C LEU A 225 0.64 6.41 13.58
N ILE A 226 0.69 6.57 14.92
CA ILE A 226 1.20 7.79 15.55
C ILE A 226 2.70 7.90 15.33
N TYR A 227 3.43 6.78 15.51
CA TYR A 227 4.87 6.73 15.23
C TYR A 227 5.16 7.01 13.75
N LYS A 228 4.35 6.49 12.84
CA LYS A 228 4.45 6.76 11.40
C LYS A 228 4.20 8.25 11.11
N SER A 229 3.19 8.87 11.73
CA SER A 229 2.97 10.32 11.66
C SER A 229 4.20 11.10 12.13
N LYS A 230 4.77 10.78 13.31
CA LYS A 230 5.99 11.41 13.84
C LYS A 230 7.17 11.25 12.88
N PHE A 231 7.32 10.08 12.27
CA PHE A 231 8.34 9.81 11.25
C PHE A 231 8.19 10.74 10.06
N ILE A 232 7.00 10.83 9.45
CA ILE A 232 6.75 11.70 8.30
C ILE A 232 6.91 13.18 8.68
N ASN A 233 6.45 13.58 9.87
CA ASN A 233 6.61 14.93 10.38
C ASN A 233 8.10 15.32 10.58
N SER A 234 8.98 14.34 10.83
CA SER A 234 10.42 14.54 10.90
C SER A 234 11.04 14.90 9.55
N CYS A 235 10.39 14.52 8.45
CA CYS A 235 10.88 14.65 7.09
C CYS A 235 10.38 15.93 6.43
N ASN A 236 11.24 16.53 5.56
CA ASN A 236 10.87 17.66 4.72
C ASN A 236 10.38 17.19 3.35
N ALA A 237 10.90 16.06 2.85
CA ALA A 237 10.52 15.45 1.58
C ALA A 237 10.70 13.93 1.64
N MET A 238 9.99 13.21 0.77
CA MET A 238 10.22 11.78 0.54
C MET A 238 11.26 11.58 -0.56
N ILE A 239 12.16 10.60 -0.37
CA ILE A 239 12.96 10.02 -1.43
C ILE A 239 12.50 8.60 -1.72
N HIS A 240 12.14 8.33 -2.98
CA HIS A 240 11.68 7.04 -3.44
C HIS A 240 12.60 6.52 -4.55
N ALA A 241 13.03 5.24 -4.43
CA ALA A 241 13.97 4.62 -5.35
C ALA A 241 13.70 3.10 -5.44
N ARG A 242 12.59 2.73 -6.07
CA ARG A 242 12.17 1.34 -6.26
C ARG A 242 12.21 0.99 -7.75
N TYR A 243 13.02 -0.02 -8.12
CA TYR A 243 13.24 -0.40 -9.52
C TYR A 243 11.96 -0.88 -10.22
N ILE A 244 11.14 -1.69 -9.53
CA ILE A 244 9.87 -2.17 -10.10
C ILE A 244 8.75 -1.12 -10.10
N GLY A 245 8.98 0.08 -9.54
CA GLY A 245 7.99 1.14 -9.44
C GLY A 245 6.84 0.83 -8.49
N GLU A 246 5.72 1.52 -8.68
CA GLU A 246 4.54 1.36 -7.82
C GLU A 246 3.26 1.28 -8.65
N THR A 247 2.43 0.28 -8.37
CA THR A 247 1.08 0.13 -8.96
C THR A 247 0.05 1.04 -8.29
N PHE A 248 0.40 1.64 -7.13
CA PHE A 248 -0.32 2.71 -6.44
C PHE A 248 0.63 3.55 -5.58
N GLY A 249 1.43 2.92 -4.69
CA GLY A 249 2.40 3.56 -3.82
C GLY A 249 1.82 4.09 -2.51
N LEU A 250 1.38 3.20 -1.60
CA LEU A 250 0.80 3.59 -0.31
C LEU A 250 1.72 4.49 0.51
N SER A 251 3.01 4.18 0.62
CA SER A 251 3.97 5.03 1.34
C SER A 251 4.14 6.42 0.72
N ILE A 252 4.10 6.50 -0.62
CA ILE A 252 4.11 7.77 -1.36
C ILE A 252 2.85 8.57 -1.04
N ALA A 253 1.68 7.90 -1.04
CA ALA A 253 0.41 8.51 -0.71
C ALA A 253 0.41 9.09 0.71
N GLU A 254 0.92 8.34 1.70
CA GLU A 254 1.00 8.80 3.09
C GLU A 254 1.91 10.03 3.27
N PHE A 255 3.02 10.12 2.53
CA PHE A 255 3.82 11.35 2.49
C PHE A 255 3.08 12.50 1.81
N SER A 256 2.41 12.23 0.68
CA SER A 256 1.69 13.23 -0.11
C SER A 256 0.54 13.85 0.68
N ILE A 257 -0.31 13.04 1.38
CA ILE A 257 -1.40 13.57 2.21
C ILE A 257 -0.91 14.39 3.42
N LYS A 258 0.31 14.13 3.89
CA LYS A 258 1.02 14.96 4.89
C LYS A 258 1.76 16.16 4.26
N ASN A 259 1.39 16.51 3.03
CA ASN A 259 1.93 17.64 2.29
C ASN A 259 3.46 17.62 2.12
N LYS A 260 4.04 16.41 1.94
CA LYS A 260 5.48 16.24 1.72
C LYS A 260 5.76 16.01 0.24
N PRO A 261 6.65 16.80 -0.39
CA PRO A 261 7.06 16.56 -1.76
C PRO A 261 7.72 15.20 -1.92
N VAL A 262 7.49 14.56 -3.07
CA VAL A 262 8.03 13.23 -3.39
C VAL A 262 9.02 13.32 -4.54
N ILE A 263 10.23 12.81 -4.29
CA ILE A 263 11.31 12.69 -5.26
C ILE A 263 11.39 11.22 -5.66
N THR A 264 11.25 10.89 -6.95
CA THR A 264 11.17 9.51 -7.42
C THR A 264 11.86 9.32 -8.77
N CYS A 265 12.30 8.08 -9.01
CA CYS A 265 12.79 7.63 -10.31
C CYS A 265 11.64 7.03 -11.13
N PRO A 266 11.47 7.39 -12.42
CA PRO A 266 10.43 6.82 -13.27
C PRO A 266 10.84 5.41 -13.78
N CYS A 267 10.88 4.45 -12.87
CA CYS A 267 11.19 3.05 -13.14
C CYS A 267 9.97 2.15 -12.91
N GLY A 268 9.87 1.04 -13.64
CA GLY A 268 8.85 0.01 -13.45
C GLY A 268 7.42 0.49 -13.65
N ASP A 269 6.54 0.13 -12.72
CA ASP A 269 5.14 0.56 -12.72
C ASP A 269 5.02 2.03 -12.30
N LEU A 270 4.33 2.84 -13.11
CA LEU A 270 4.38 4.30 -13.04
C LEU A 270 3.09 4.95 -12.50
N GLU A 271 2.20 4.19 -11.85
CA GLU A 271 0.93 4.76 -11.37
C GLU A 271 1.14 5.90 -10.37
N HIS A 272 2.10 5.75 -9.44
CA HIS A 272 2.45 6.82 -8.51
C HIS A 272 2.89 8.12 -9.21
N ILE A 273 3.59 8.02 -10.33
CA ILE A 273 4.01 9.20 -11.12
C ILE A 273 2.82 9.84 -11.81
N LYS A 274 1.89 9.02 -12.33
CA LYS A 274 0.64 9.49 -12.93
C LYS A 274 -0.22 10.24 -11.89
N ILE A 275 -0.36 9.67 -10.68
CA ILE A 275 -1.10 10.29 -9.59
C ILE A 275 -0.44 11.60 -9.13
N LEU A 276 0.88 11.60 -8.90
CA LEU A 276 1.62 12.79 -8.50
C LEU A 276 1.58 13.90 -9.57
N GLY A 277 1.51 13.54 -10.85
CA GLY A 277 1.40 14.48 -11.95
C GLY A 277 2.52 15.55 -11.95
N ASN A 278 2.12 16.81 -11.93
CA ASN A 278 3.06 17.94 -11.88
C ASN A 278 3.67 18.20 -10.49
N MET A 279 3.25 17.47 -9.45
CA MET A 279 3.84 17.50 -8.11
C MET A 279 5.01 16.50 -7.99
N CYS A 280 5.22 15.65 -9.00
CA CYS A 280 6.29 14.67 -9.02
C CYS A 280 7.64 15.32 -9.30
N ILE A 281 8.59 15.19 -8.38
CA ILE A 281 9.97 15.61 -8.58
C ILE A 281 10.74 14.39 -9.10
N LYS A 282 11.09 14.39 -10.41
CA LYS A 282 11.69 13.23 -11.08
C LYS A 282 13.19 13.36 -11.20
N TYR A 283 13.87 12.22 -11.09
CA TYR A 283 15.28 12.08 -11.45
C TYR A 283 15.50 10.79 -12.25
N THR A 284 16.44 10.80 -13.17
CA THR A 284 16.83 9.65 -13.99
C THR A 284 18.33 9.38 -13.89
N THR A 285 19.11 10.38 -13.49
CA THR A 285 20.56 10.26 -13.30
C THR A 285 20.97 10.66 -11.88
N LYS A 286 22.17 10.27 -11.51
CA LYS A 286 22.79 10.68 -10.23
C LYS A 286 22.96 12.20 -10.17
N GLU A 287 23.39 12.80 -11.26
CA GLU A 287 23.65 14.23 -11.39
C GLU A 287 22.36 15.05 -11.21
N GLU A 288 21.25 14.61 -11.83
CA GLU A 288 19.94 15.21 -11.63
C GLU A 288 19.49 15.14 -10.16
N LEU A 289 19.67 13.97 -9.52
CA LEU A 289 19.28 13.82 -8.12
C LEU A 289 20.12 14.70 -7.19
N ILE A 290 21.45 14.83 -7.45
CA ILE A 290 22.31 15.77 -6.71
C ILE A 290 21.87 17.22 -6.94
N ALA A 291 21.50 17.57 -8.16
CA ALA A 291 21.00 18.91 -8.47
C ALA A 291 19.68 19.21 -7.74
N ILE A 292 18.77 18.23 -7.65
CA ILE A 292 17.55 18.32 -6.86
C ILE A 292 17.90 18.55 -5.39
N PHE A 293 18.79 17.75 -4.81
CA PHE A 293 19.20 17.92 -3.41
C PHE A 293 19.77 19.31 -3.13
N LYS A 294 20.61 19.85 -4.02
CA LYS A 294 21.18 21.20 -3.89
C LYS A 294 20.11 22.31 -3.90
N ASN A 295 19.06 22.11 -4.68
CA ASN A 295 17.99 23.11 -4.87
C ASN A 295 16.72 22.78 -4.09
N ILE A 296 16.73 21.77 -3.21
CA ILE A 296 15.52 21.22 -2.63
C ILE A 296 14.68 22.24 -1.85
N LYS A 297 15.31 23.12 -1.09
CA LYS A 297 14.60 24.18 -0.34
C LYS A 297 13.85 25.13 -1.29
N PHE A 298 14.45 25.48 -2.42
CA PHE A 298 13.78 26.29 -3.44
C PHE A 298 12.61 25.53 -4.06
N ILE A 299 12.83 24.27 -4.45
CA ILE A 299 11.79 23.40 -5.05
C ILE A 299 10.61 23.23 -4.09
N THR A 300 10.86 22.88 -2.83
CA THR A 300 9.79 22.65 -1.85
C THR A 300 9.00 23.92 -1.52
N ASN A 301 9.63 25.09 -1.58
CA ASN A 301 8.97 26.37 -1.35
C ASN A 301 8.25 26.93 -2.58
N SER A 302 8.46 26.36 -3.77
CA SER A 302 7.80 26.79 -5.01
C SER A 302 6.31 26.47 -5.05
N ARG A 303 5.82 25.64 -4.13
CA ARG A 303 4.44 25.19 -4.07
C ARG A 303 3.98 25.05 -2.62
N ILE A 304 2.74 25.42 -2.35
CA ILE A 304 2.13 25.34 -1.02
C ILE A 304 1.53 23.96 -0.78
N ASP A 305 0.95 23.36 -1.82
CA ASP A 305 0.24 22.07 -1.74
C ASP A 305 0.95 20.99 -2.56
N TRP A 306 1.33 19.92 -1.87
CA TRP A 306 1.96 18.71 -2.42
C TRP A 306 1.07 17.46 -2.31
N ASN A 307 -0.22 17.64 -1.90
CA ASN A 307 -1.15 16.52 -1.76
C ASN A 307 -1.79 16.16 -3.10
N ALA A 308 -1.26 15.14 -3.76
CA ALA A 308 -1.79 14.60 -5.01
C ALA A 308 -2.82 13.47 -4.82
N TYR A 309 -2.99 12.94 -3.60
CA TYR A 309 -3.82 11.76 -3.33
C TYR A 309 -5.22 12.11 -2.80
N THR A 310 -5.71 13.32 -2.99
CA THR A 310 -7.03 13.78 -2.53
C THR A 310 -8.23 13.00 -3.11
N ASN A 311 -8.03 12.28 -4.22
CA ASN A 311 -9.07 11.47 -4.85
C ASN A 311 -9.15 10.03 -4.33
N TYR A 312 -8.28 9.67 -3.38
CA TYR A 312 -8.14 8.29 -2.89
C TYR A 312 -8.55 8.14 -1.42
N THR A 313 -9.44 9.02 -0.94
CA THR A 313 -10.00 8.90 0.40
C THR A 313 -10.88 7.65 0.54
N PRO A 314 -11.04 7.09 1.74
CA PRO A 314 -11.90 5.94 1.96
C PRO A 314 -13.31 6.09 1.37
N GLU A 315 -13.95 7.25 1.55
CA GLU A 315 -15.29 7.50 1.00
C GLU A 315 -15.33 7.40 -0.51
N LYS A 316 -14.38 8.05 -1.21
CA LYS A 316 -14.34 8.05 -2.68
C LYS A 316 -14.10 6.64 -3.22
N VAL A 317 -13.15 5.92 -2.63
CA VAL A 317 -12.81 4.56 -3.09
C VAL A 317 -13.93 3.58 -2.76
N MET A 318 -14.53 3.65 -1.58
CA MET A 318 -15.64 2.74 -1.22
C MET A 318 -16.92 3.03 -2.00
N ASN A 319 -17.18 4.29 -2.38
CA ASN A 319 -18.27 4.61 -3.31
C ASN A 319 -18.02 4.00 -4.68
N LEU A 320 -16.79 4.11 -5.22
CA LEU A 320 -16.40 3.48 -6.47
C LEU A 320 -16.51 1.95 -6.39
N PHE A 321 -16.12 1.35 -5.26
CA PHE A 321 -16.28 -0.08 -5.01
C PHE A 321 -17.75 -0.50 -5.01
N ASN A 322 -18.61 0.23 -4.31
CA ASN A 322 -20.05 0.00 -4.25
C ASN A 322 -20.70 0.07 -5.63
N ASP A 323 -20.37 1.10 -6.41
CA ASP A 323 -20.97 1.32 -7.73
C ASP A 323 -20.58 0.23 -8.74
N ASN A 324 -19.34 -0.23 -8.71
CA ASN A 324 -18.85 -1.24 -9.66
C ASN A 324 -19.18 -2.69 -9.25
N ILE A 325 -19.35 -2.97 -7.94
CA ILE A 325 -19.53 -4.34 -7.45
C ILE A 325 -20.97 -4.58 -6.99
N PHE A 326 -21.50 -3.76 -6.09
CA PHE A 326 -22.77 -4.07 -5.45
C PHE A 326 -23.99 -3.56 -6.22
N ARG A 327 -23.93 -2.34 -6.77
CA ARG A 327 -25.05 -1.78 -7.55
C ARG A 327 -25.22 -2.46 -8.90
N SER A 328 -24.16 -2.94 -9.51
CA SER A 328 -24.24 -3.70 -10.77
C SER A 328 -25.08 -4.98 -10.65
N LEU A 329 -25.34 -5.47 -9.45
CA LEU A 329 -26.25 -6.61 -9.20
C LEU A 329 -27.72 -6.21 -9.09
N THR A 330 -28.02 -4.99 -8.62
CA THR A 330 -29.41 -4.51 -8.50
C THR A 330 -30.03 -4.19 -9.85
N ASP A 331 -29.21 -3.88 -10.85
CA ASP A 331 -29.65 -3.62 -12.24
C ASP A 331 -29.86 -4.92 -13.06
N LEU A 332 -29.52 -6.08 -12.50
CA LEU A 332 -29.68 -7.40 -13.11
C LEU A 332 -30.84 -8.22 -12.53
N LEU A 333 -31.54 -7.71 -11.50
CA LEU A 333 -32.75 -8.28 -10.88
C LEU A 333 -33.99 -7.48 -11.24
#